data_442638105c35e1c6ffdc84c107612a60
#
_entry.id   442638105c35e1c6ffdc84c107612a60
#
_cell.length_a   1.000
_cell.length_b   1.000
_cell.length_c   1.000
_cell.angle_alpha   90.00
_cell.angle_beta   90.00
_cell.angle_gamma   90.00
#
_symmetry.space_group_name_H-M   'P 1'
#
loop_
_entity.id
_entity.type
_entity.pdbx_description
1 polymer ?
#
loop_
_entity_poly.entity_id
_entity_poly.type
_entity_poly.pdbx_seq_one_letter_code
_entity_poly.pdbx_strand_id
1 'polypeptide(L)'
;LKGCGVLYKKKNLKLSPLIYGEQESGLFGGTENILGIAAIGKAVENYKYENNSFNGRDYVWNYIKDNIQDVYIVGSEKDRLKHNLFICAKGIDGEQLMTMLDVKGIQVSIGSACNSGNKEPSNTLKEIHLNNEDLNSCIRMTFSGSETIDELNYVCDEFKKCVDTLRKFT
;
A
#
# COMPACT_ATOMS: atom_id res chain seq x y z
N LEU A 1 14.86 12.14 2.46
CA LEU A 1 15.35 12.78 1.23
C LEU A 1 14.87 12.01 0.02
N LYS A 2 14.50 12.71 -1.06
CA LYS A 2 14.12 12.13 -2.35
C LYS A 2 15.30 12.16 -3.32
N GLY A 3 15.25 11.35 -4.40
CA GLY A 3 16.24 11.35 -5.47
C GLY A 3 17.42 10.38 -5.25
N CYS A 4 17.24 9.40 -4.37
CA CYS A 4 18.18 8.30 -4.18
C CYS A 4 17.44 6.98 -4.09
N GLY A 5 18.01 5.92 -4.64
CA GLY A 5 17.46 4.57 -4.61
C GLY A 5 18.56 3.53 -4.43
N VAL A 6 18.18 2.30 -4.12
CA VAL A 6 19.11 1.17 -3.95
C VAL A 6 18.70 0.04 -4.88
N LEU A 7 19.68 -0.48 -5.62
CA LEU A 7 19.52 -1.66 -6.45
C LEU A 7 20.34 -2.82 -5.87
N TYR A 8 19.66 -3.87 -5.45
CA TYR A 8 20.30 -5.14 -5.13
C TYR A 8 20.38 -6.03 -6.37
N LYS A 9 21.56 -6.54 -6.68
CA LYS A 9 21.77 -7.56 -7.73
C LYS A 9 22.63 -8.71 -7.21
N LYS A 10 22.36 -9.90 -7.68
CA LYS A 10 23.26 -11.04 -7.45
C LYS A 10 24.61 -10.79 -8.12
N LYS A 11 25.71 -11.24 -7.51
CA LYS A 11 27.08 -10.97 -7.96
C LYS A 11 27.35 -11.42 -9.41
N ASN A 12 26.74 -12.52 -9.83
CA ASN A 12 26.90 -13.10 -11.17
C ASN A 12 25.97 -12.49 -12.23
N LEU A 13 25.02 -11.63 -11.84
CA LEU A 13 24.13 -10.97 -12.79
C LEU A 13 24.87 -9.82 -13.49
N LYS A 14 24.95 -9.87 -14.81
CA LYS A 14 25.47 -8.80 -15.64
C LYS A 14 24.33 -7.85 -15.99
N LEU A 15 24.51 -6.58 -15.72
CA LEU A 15 23.60 -5.51 -16.12
C LEU A 15 24.34 -4.55 -17.03
N SER A 16 23.68 -4.06 -18.06
CA SER A 16 24.18 -2.96 -18.86
C SER A 16 23.98 -1.64 -18.10
N PRO A 17 24.94 -0.70 -18.18
CA PRO A 17 24.77 0.60 -17.55
C PRO A 17 23.60 1.36 -18.19
N LEU A 18 22.84 2.05 -17.35
CA LEU A 18 21.80 2.95 -17.81
C LEU A 18 22.39 4.29 -18.26
N ILE A 19 23.39 4.78 -17.52
CA ILE A 19 24.17 5.98 -17.82
C ILE A 19 25.65 5.57 -17.73
N TYR A 20 26.40 5.78 -18.79
CA TYR A 20 27.83 5.41 -18.84
C TYR A 20 28.64 6.34 -17.93
N GLY A 21 29.58 5.77 -17.20
CA GLY A 21 30.52 6.46 -16.31
C GLY A 21 31.28 5.47 -15.43
N GLU A 22 32.14 5.97 -14.56
CA GLU A 22 32.97 5.15 -13.67
C GLU A 22 32.29 4.85 -12.33
N GLN A 23 31.29 5.64 -11.96
CA GLN A 23 30.57 5.55 -10.68
C GLN A 23 29.73 4.27 -10.61
N GLU A 24 29.36 3.86 -9.39
CA GLU A 24 28.58 2.67 -9.10
C GLU A 24 29.11 1.40 -9.82
N SER A 25 30.43 1.24 -9.82
CA SER A 25 31.11 0.12 -10.53
C SER A 25 30.80 0.09 -12.03
N GLY A 26 30.65 1.24 -12.65
CA GLY A 26 30.39 1.39 -14.09
C GLY A 26 28.92 1.17 -14.47
N LEU A 27 28.00 1.09 -13.51
CA LEU A 27 26.58 0.83 -13.77
C LEU A 27 25.73 2.10 -13.89
N PHE A 28 26.17 3.19 -13.26
CA PHE A 28 25.44 4.44 -13.29
C PHE A 28 26.38 5.61 -13.12
N GLY A 29 26.70 6.31 -14.23
CA GLY A 29 27.61 7.45 -14.25
C GLY A 29 26.97 8.74 -13.70
N GLY A 30 27.82 9.63 -13.22
CA GLY A 30 27.45 10.93 -12.68
C GLY A 30 27.88 11.11 -11.23
N THR A 31 27.98 12.36 -10.79
CA THR A 31 28.35 12.68 -9.40
C THR A 31 27.34 12.07 -8.42
N GLU A 32 27.84 11.32 -7.47
CA GLU A 32 27.03 10.62 -6.47
C GLU A 32 26.27 11.60 -5.58
N ASN A 33 24.99 11.26 -5.29
CA ASN A 33 24.17 12.00 -4.34
C ASN A 33 24.53 11.59 -2.90
N ILE A 34 25.67 12.08 -2.41
CA ILE A 34 26.22 11.72 -1.11
C ILE A 34 25.21 11.93 0.03
N LEU A 35 24.45 13.03 -0.01
CA LEU A 35 23.42 13.31 1.01
C LEU A 35 22.30 12.28 1.00
N GLY A 36 21.84 11.91 -0.20
CA GLY A 36 20.82 10.86 -0.35
C GLY A 36 21.31 9.49 0.08
N ILE A 37 22.54 9.13 -0.27
CA ILE A 37 23.19 7.87 0.12
C ILE A 37 23.33 7.79 1.65
N ALA A 38 23.84 8.85 2.29
CA ALA A 38 23.96 8.90 3.74
C ALA A 38 22.58 8.82 4.45
N ALA A 39 21.57 9.48 3.89
CA ALA A 39 20.21 9.44 4.45
C ALA A 39 19.58 8.05 4.35
N ILE A 40 19.75 7.33 3.22
CA ILE A 40 19.29 5.94 3.07
C ILE A 40 20.05 5.03 4.05
N GLY A 41 21.38 5.15 4.14
CA GLY A 41 22.17 4.38 5.10
C GLY A 41 21.66 4.56 6.54
N LYS A 42 21.41 5.81 6.94
CA LYS A 42 20.87 6.10 8.28
C LYS A 42 19.44 5.60 8.49
N ALA A 43 18.60 5.66 7.45
CA ALA A 43 17.26 5.12 7.51
C ALA A 43 17.27 3.59 7.69
N VAL A 44 18.14 2.88 6.97
CA VAL A 44 18.30 1.42 7.12
C VAL A 44 18.85 1.06 8.49
N GLU A 45 19.85 1.81 9.00
CA GLU A 45 20.41 1.60 10.35
C GLU A 45 19.36 1.78 11.44
N ASN A 46 18.50 2.79 11.31
CA ASN A 46 17.43 3.07 12.25
C ASN A 46 16.18 2.21 12.03
N TYR A 47 16.09 1.51 10.89
CA TYR A 47 14.97 0.62 10.60
C TYR A 47 15.00 -0.58 11.53
N LYS A 48 14.22 -0.48 12.59
CA LYS A 48 13.95 -1.63 13.45
C LYS A 48 12.80 -2.39 12.81
N TYR A 49 13.07 -3.60 12.36
CA TYR A 49 12.01 -4.55 12.04
C TYR A 49 11.35 -4.94 13.36
N GLU A 50 10.61 -4.02 13.93
CA GLU A 50 10.01 -4.25 15.25
C GLU A 50 8.95 -5.34 15.12
N ASN A 51 9.15 -6.39 15.90
CA ASN A 51 8.09 -7.30 16.31
C ASN A 51 7.15 -6.55 17.29
N ASN A 52 6.55 -5.45 16.85
CA ASN A 52 5.50 -4.81 17.62
C ASN A 52 4.36 -5.82 17.71
N SER A 53 4.07 -6.21 18.93
CA SER A 53 2.97 -7.12 19.26
C SER A 53 1.60 -6.56 18.85
N PHE A 54 1.52 -5.23 18.70
CA PHE A 54 0.35 -4.53 18.23
C PHE A 54 0.54 -4.14 16.76
N ASN A 55 -0.35 -4.63 15.91
CA ASN A 55 -0.36 -4.35 14.47
C ASN A 55 -1.71 -3.70 14.11
N GLY A 56 -1.68 -2.39 13.84
CA GLY A 56 -2.87 -1.62 13.46
C GLY A 56 -3.61 -2.22 12.25
N ARG A 57 -2.86 -2.80 11.30
CA ARG A 57 -3.43 -3.53 10.17
C ARG A 57 -4.33 -4.69 10.63
N ASP A 58 -3.81 -5.54 11.51
CA ASP A 58 -4.54 -6.73 11.97
C ASP A 58 -5.73 -6.33 12.84
N TYR A 59 -5.59 -5.26 13.63
CA TYR A 59 -6.68 -4.69 14.40
C TYR A 59 -7.85 -4.26 13.50
N VAL A 60 -7.57 -3.44 12.50
CA VAL A 60 -8.59 -2.95 11.56
C VAL A 60 -9.16 -4.09 10.72
N TRP A 61 -8.32 -5.03 10.26
CA TRP A 61 -8.78 -6.19 9.51
C TRP A 61 -9.74 -7.07 10.30
N ASN A 62 -9.41 -7.40 11.53
CA ASN A 62 -10.29 -8.22 12.38
C ASN A 62 -11.65 -7.53 12.60
N TYR A 63 -11.64 -6.23 12.88
CA TYR A 63 -12.89 -5.48 12.99
C TYR A 63 -13.72 -5.53 11.70
N ILE A 64 -13.11 -5.25 10.55
CA ILE A 64 -13.80 -5.26 9.25
C ILE A 64 -14.38 -6.62 8.96
N LYS A 65 -13.60 -7.68 9.12
CA LYS A 65 -14.00 -9.06 8.87
C LYS A 65 -15.19 -9.49 9.74
N ASP A 66 -15.22 -9.06 10.99
CA ASP A 66 -16.26 -9.46 11.94
C ASP A 66 -17.55 -8.61 11.83
N ASN A 67 -17.46 -7.39 11.29
CA ASN A 67 -18.56 -6.43 11.31
C ASN A 67 -19.10 -6.03 9.94
N ILE A 68 -18.44 -6.43 8.84
CA ILE A 68 -18.83 -6.06 7.47
C ILE A 68 -18.89 -7.32 6.61
N GLN A 69 -20.06 -7.61 6.04
CA GLN A 69 -20.22 -8.75 5.14
C GLN A 69 -19.56 -8.50 3.78
N ASP A 70 -19.31 -9.57 3.05
CA ASP A 70 -18.79 -9.52 1.67
C ASP A 70 -17.52 -8.69 1.50
N VAL A 71 -16.63 -8.77 2.49
CA VAL A 71 -15.29 -8.18 2.45
C VAL A 71 -14.25 -9.29 2.59
N TYR A 72 -13.22 -9.23 1.77
CA TYR A 72 -12.11 -10.18 1.84
C TYR A 72 -10.76 -9.50 1.58
N ILE A 73 -9.71 -10.14 2.07
CA ILE A 73 -8.34 -9.67 1.86
C ILE A 73 -7.88 -10.02 0.44
N VAL A 74 -7.26 -9.08 -0.24
CA VAL A 74 -6.71 -9.28 -1.60
C VAL A 74 -5.25 -9.71 -1.48
N GLY A 75 -4.92 -10.84 -2.09
CA GLY A 75 -3.60 -11.48 -1.98
C GLY A 75 -3.45 -12.34 -0.73
N SER A 76 -2.19 -12.71 -0.38
CA SER A 76 -1.93 -13.55 0.78
C SER A 76 -2.27 -12.86 2.09
N GLU A 77 -2.99 -13.54 2.96
CA GLU A 77 -3.28 -13.04 4.32
C GLU A 77 -2.05 -13.14 5.24
N LYS A 78 -1.21 -14.15 5.03
CA LYS A 78 -0.03 -14.45 5.87
C LYS A 78 1.23 -13.80 5.35
N ASP A 79 1.52 -13.95 4.06
CA ASP A 79 2.75 -13.50 3.42
C ASP A 79 2.56 -12.09 2.84
N ARG A 80 2.52 -11.08 3.72
CA ARG A 80 2.40 -9.67 3.35
C ARG A 80 3.12 -8.75 4.32
N LEU A 81 3.34 -7.52 3.88
CA LEU A 81 3.89 -6.47 4.72
C LEU A 81 2.92 -6.17 5.88
N LYS A 82 3.45 -6.06 7.09
CA LYS A 82 2.67 -5.81 8.32
C LYS A 82 1.87 -4.51 8.29
N HIS A 83 2.30 -3.54 7.52
CA HIS A 83 1.67 -2.23 7.41
C HIS A 83 0.69 -2.11 6.23
N ASN A 84 0.48 -3.16 5.43
CA ASN A 84 -0.36 -3.11 4.24
C ASN A 84 -1.61 -3.95 4.42
N LEU A 85 -2.78 -3.31 4.36
CA LEU A 85 -4.08 -3.94 4.28
C LEU A 85 -4.69 -3.62 2.92
N PHE A 86 -4.85 -4.64 2.08
CA PHE A 86 -5.51 -4.53 0.80
C PHE A 86 -6.73 -5.43 0.79
N ILE A 87 -7.90 -4.85 0.68
CA ILE A 87 -9.19 -5.51 0.79
C ILE A 87 -10.09 -5.18 -0.39
N CYS A 88 -10.98 -6.10 -0.70
CA CYS A 88 -12.11 -5.89 -1.59
C CYS A 88 -13.39 -5.85 -0.75
N ALA A 89 -14.23 -4.84 -0.96
CA ALA A 89 -15.56 -4.76 -0.40
C ALA A 89 -16.57 -4.90 -1.54
N LYS A 90 -17.14 -6.09 -1.70
CA LYS A 90 -18.01 -6.43 -2.83
C LYS A 90 -19.23 -5.51 -2.92
N GLY A 91 -19.62 -5.22 -4.16
CA GLY A 91 -20.81 -4.46 -4.46
C GLY A 91 -20.70 -2.96 -4.20
N ILE A 92 -19.48 -2.42 -4.02
CA ILE A 92 -19.27 -0.98 -3.89
C ILE A 92 -18.19 -0.50 -4.85
N ASP A 93 -18.25 0.77 -5.20
CA ASP A 93 -17.21 1.45 -5.97
C ASP A 93 -16.11 1.98 -5.03
N GLY A 94 -14.87 1.53 -5.24
CA GLY A 94 -13.71 1.90 -4.43
C GLY A 94 -13.35 3.38 -4.51
N GLU A 95 -13.61 4.06 -5.64
CA GLU A 95 -13.39 5.51 -5.76
C GLU A 95 -14.37 6.29 -4.90
N GLN A 96 -15.64 5.86 -4.88
CA GLN A 96 -16.65 6.47 -4.01
C GLN A 96 -16.31 6.25 -2.54
N LEU A 97 -15.91 5.02 -2.17
CA LEU A 97 -15.48 4.72 -0.80
C LEU A 97 -14.25 5.53 -0.40
N MET A 98 -13.24 5.62 -1.27
CA MET A 98 -12.05 6.44 -1.05
C MET A 98 -12.42 7.90 -0.82
N THR A 99 -13.29 8.46 -1.66
CA THR A 99 -13.73 9.86 -1.55
C THR A 99 -14.48 10.11 -0.23
N MET A 100 -15.38 9.21 0.17
CA MET A 100 -16.10 9.33 1.43
C MET A 100 -15.17 9.28 2.65
N LEU A 101 -14.16 8.39 2.61
CA LEU A 101 -13.16 8.29 3.67
C LEU A 101 -12.25 9.52 3.72
N ASP A 102 -11.86 10.07 2.57
CA ASP A 102 -11.03 11.28 2.50
C ASP A 102 -11.73 12.50 3.13
N VAL A 103 -13.03 12.67 2.90
CA VAL A 103 -13.86 13.70 3.58
C VAL A 103 -13.85 13.52 5.10
N LYS A 104 -13.61 12.31 5.60
CA LYS A 104 -13.48 11.99 7.04
C LYS A 104 -12.04 12.09 7.54
N GLY A 105 -11.10 12.54 6.70
CA GLY A 105 -9.67 12.63 7.04
C GLY A 105 -8.94 11.28 7.02
N ILE A 106 -9.56 10.23 6.45
CA ILE A 106 -8.98 8.89 6.33
C ILE A 106 -8.45 8.71 4.91
N GLN A 107 -7.13 8.80 4.75
CA GLN A 107 -6.49 8.67 3.45
C GLN A 107 -6.22 7.21 3.11
N VAL A 108 -6.80 6.76 2.02
CA VAL A 108 -6.62 5.40 1.48
C VAL A 108 -6.28 5.47 -0.01
N SER A 109 -5.98 4.35 -0.62
CA SER A 109 -5.73 4.26 -2.06
C SER A 109 -6.59 3.18 -2.69
N ILE A 110 -7.02 3.40 -3.92
CA ILE A 110 -7.58 2.35 -4.77
C ILE A 110 -6.44 1.53 -5.42
N GLY A 111 -6.75 0.36 -5.96
CA GLY A 111 -5.74 -0.60 -6.47
C GLY A 111 -4.82 -0.08 -7.58
N SER A 112 -5.14 1.04 -8.22
CA SER A 112 -4.35 1.64 -9.32
C SER A 112 -3.96 3.09 -9.04
N ALA A 113 -3.31 3.35 -7.90
CA ALA A 113 -2.89 4.71 -7.50
C ALA A 113 -2.04 5.47 -8.55
N CYS A 114 -1.40 4.77 -9.49
CA CYS A 114 -0.60 5.37 -10.56
C CYS A 114 -1.38 5.67 -11.85
N ASN A 115 -2.63 5.24 -11.96
CA ASN A 115 -3.47 5.41 -13.14
C ASN A 115 -4.67 6.33 -12.89
N SER A 116 -4.51 7.34 -12.05
CA SER A 116 -5.55 8.30 -11.67
C SER A 116 -6.18 9.09 -12.85
N GLY A 117 -5.87 8.76 -14.10
CA GLY A 117 -6.49 9.31 -15.31
C GLY A 117 -7.04 8.25 -16.27
N ASN A 118 -6.75 6.97 -16.07
CA ASN A 118 -7.24 5.88 -16.90
C ASN A 118 -8.16 4.99 -16.06
N LYS A 119 -9.39 4.78 -16.55
CA LYS A 119 -10.40 3.87 -15.95
C LYS A 119 -10.04 2.37 -16.06
N GLU A 120 -8.80 2.04 -16.41
CA GLU A 120 -8.39 0.65 -16.51
C GLU A 120 -8.00 0.08 -15.14
N PRO A 121 -8.52 -1.11 -14.80
CA PRO A 121 -8.14 -1.81 -13.57
C PRO A 121 -6.64 -2.07 -13.51
N SER A 122 -6.08 -2.06 -12.32
CA SER A 122 -4.66 -2.35 -12.07
C SER A 122 -4.25 -3.69 -12.71
N ASN A 123 -3.19 -3.68 -13.52
CA ASN A 123 -2.63 -4.91 -14.07
C ASN A 123 -2.23 -5.90 -12.97
N THR A 124 -1.78 -5.41 -11.81
CA THR A 124 -1.50 -6.26 -10.64
C THR A 124 -2.73 -7.03 -10.17
N LEU A 125 -3.91 -6.39 -10.15
CA LEU A 125 -5.15 -7.05 -9.75
C LEU A 125 -5.62 -8.09 -10.78
N LYS A 126 -5.39 -7.83 -12.06
CA LYS A 126 -5.67 -8.79 -13.13
C LYS A 126 -4.76 -10.02 -13.02
N GLU A 127 -3.47 -9.83 -12.75
CA GLU A 127 -2.48 -10.91 -12.63
C GLU A 127 -2.69 -11.80 -11.40
N ILE A 128 -3.25 -11.28 -10.32
CA ILE A 128 -3.63 -12.10 -9.16
C ILE A 128 -5.00 -12.76 -9.31
N HIS A 129 -5.57 -12.71 -10.52
CA HIS A 129 -6.83 -13.36 -10.88
C HIS A 129 -8.04 -12.92 -10.06
N LEU A 130 -8.10 -11.63 -9.73
CA LEU A 130 -9.28 -11.06 -9.12
C LEU A 130 -10.44 -11.04 -10.13
N ASN A 131 -11.66 -11.34 -9.68
CA ASN A 131 -12.83 -11.29 -10.53
C ASN A 131 -13.03 -9.86 -11.08
N ASN A 132 -13.45 -9.76 -12.34
CA ASN A 132 -13.64 -8.46 -13.01
C ASN A 132 -14.61 -7.54 -12.25
N GLU A 133 -15.64 -8.11 -11.61
CA GLU A 133 -16.61 -7.38 -10.78
C GLU A 133 -15.99 -6.76 -9.54
N ASP A 134 -14.96 -7.41 -9.00
CA ASP A 134 -14.29 -6.99 -7.76
C ASP A 134 -13.12 -6.01 -7.99
N LEU A 135 -12.66 -5.85 -9.24
CA LEU A 135 -11.49 -5.02 -9.57
C LEU A 135 -11.63 -3.56 -9.13
N ASN A 136 -12.83 -3.01 -9.23
CA ASN A 136 -13.13 -1.63 -8.86
C ASN A 136 -13.56 -1.48 -7.38
N SER A 137 -13.70 -2.58 -6.67
CA SER A 137 -14.17 -2.62 -5.27
C SER A 137 -13.02 -2.72 -4.26
N CYS A 138 -11.77 -2.51 -4.71
CA CYS A 138 -10.58 -2.73 -3.90
C CYS A 138 -10.04 -1.43 -3.29
N ILE A 139 -9.70 -1.50 -2.00
CA ILE A 139 -9.08 -0.41 -1.26
C ILE A 139 -7.81 -0.89 -0.55
N ARG A 140 -6.78 -0.03 -0.55
CA ARG A 140 -5.53 -0.25 0.15
C ARG A 140 -5.37 0.77 1.27
N MET A 141 -5.18 0.28 2.48
CA MET A 141 -4.79 1.05 3.66
C MET A 141 -3.33 0.76 3.99
N THR A 142 -2.60 1.79 4.40
CA THR A 142 -1.20 1.68 4.83
C THR A 142 -1.05 2.30 6.21
N PHE A 143 -0.53 1.53 7.13
CA PHE A 143 -0.37 1.91 8.53
C PHE A 143 1.07 2.30 8.81
N SER A 144 1.29 3.35 9.59
CA SER A 144 2.62 3.83 10.00
C SER A 144 3.20 3.02 11.15
N GLY A 145 2.32 2.39 11.95
CA GLY A 145 2.65 1.72 13.21
C GLY A 145 2.68 2.67 14.42
N SER A 146 2.30 3.93 14.23
CA SER A 146 2.19 4.94 15.28
C SER A 146 0.74 5.33 15.61
N GLU A 147 -0.22 4.70 14.96
CA GLU A 147 -1.64 4.96 15.17
C GLU A 147 -2.05 4.59 16.60
N THR A 148 -2.82 5.46 17.23
CA THR A 148 -3.44 5.21 18.51
C THR A 148 -4.67 4.28 18.36
N ILE A 149 -5.07 3.64 19.45
CA ILE A 149 -6.30 2.82 19.46
C ILE A 149 -7.53 3.64 19.06
N ASP A 150 -7.62 4.89 19.51
CA ASP A 150 -8.74 5.76 19.19
C ASP A 150 -8.80 6.10 17.70
N GLU A 151 -7.65 6.35 17.06
CA GLU A 151 -7.57 6.55 15.61
C GLU A 151 -7.98 5.29 14.85
N LEU A 152 -7.54 4.11 15.29
CA LEU A 152 -7.92 2.84 14.66
C LEU A 152 -9.41 2.54 14.82
N ASN A 153 -9.99 2.81 15.98
CA ASN A 153 -11.44 2.71 16.22
C ASN A 153 -12.20 3.66 15.29
N TYR A 154 -11.75 4.91 15.19
CA TYR A 154 -12.34 5.88 14.29
C TYR A 154 -12.33 5.39 12.83
N VAL A 155 -11.19 4.86 12.35
CA VAL A 155 -11.08 4.28 11.01
C VAL A 155 -12.08 3.13 10.83
N CYS A 156 -12.18 2.22 11.79
CA CYS A 156 -13.11 1.09 11.77
C CYS A 156 -14.56 1.55 11.64
N ASP A 157 -14.98 2.49 12.49
CA ASP A 157 -16.35 2.96 12.54
C ASP A 157 -16.74 3.73 11.27
N GLU A 158 -15.90 4.65 10.81
CA GLU A 158 -16.18 5.43 9.61
C GLU A 158 -16.11 4.55 8.35
N PHE A 159 -15.19 3.60 8.27
CA PHE A 159 -15.15 2.63 7.18
C PHE A 159 -16.47 1.85 7.08
N LYS A 160 -16.95 1.32 8.20
CA LYS A 160 -18.23 0.61 8.24
C LYS A 160 -19.39 1.50 7.80
N LYS A 161 -19.49 2.73 8.32
CA LYS A 161 -20.56 3.68 7.94
C LYS A 161 -20.53 4.00 6.45
N CYS A 162 -19.35 4.21 5.87
CA CYS A 162 -19.20 4.48 4.44
C CYS A 162 -19.66 3.29 3.59
N VAL A 163 -19.22 2.07 3.92
CA VAL A 163 -19.64 0.84 3.24
C VAL A 163 -21.15 0.63 3.34
N ASP A 164 -21.70 0.74 4.54
CA ASP A 164 -23.15 0.58 4.77
C ASP A 164 -23.98 1.64 4.01
N THR A 165 -23.42 2.85 3.84
CA THR A 165 -24.06 3.92 3.08
C THR A 165 -24.06 3.61 1.60
N LEU A 166 -22.91 3.25 1.04
CA LEU A 166 -22.79 2.94 -0.40
C LEU A 166 -23.69 1.77 -0.79
N ARG A 167 -23.75 0.73 0.01
CA ARG A 167 -24.62 -0.44 -0.25
C ARG A 167 -26.12 -0.16 -0.25
N LYS A 168 -26.57 0.96 0.30
CA LYS A 168 -27.98 1.37 0.22
C LYS A 168 -28.35 1.97 -1.14
N PHE A 169 -27.36 2.38 -1.91
CA PHE A 169 -27.56 3.03 -3.21
C PHE A 169 -27.16 2.13 -4.38
N THR A 170 -26.69 0.92 -4.11
CA THR A 170 -26.39 -0.14 -5.09
C THR A 170 -27.53 -1.15 -5.12
#